data_de5644d9469d250d09085e8cc6636131
#
_entry.id   de5644d9469d250d09085e8cc6636131
#
_cell.length_a   1.000
_cell.length_b   1.000
_cell.length_c   1.000
_cell.angle_alpha   90.00
_cell.angle_beta   90.00
_cell.angle_gamma   90.00
#
_symmetry.space_group_name_H-M   'P 1'
#
loop_
_entity.id
_entity.type
_entity.pdbx_description
1 polymer ?
#
loop_
_entity_poly.entity_id
_entity_poly.type
_entity_poly.pdbx_seq_one_letter_code
_entity_poly.pdbx_strand_id
1 'polypeptide(L)'
;MKKIIVLFGFLCLSLFVSAQTSDDVVGVWINPKGTGKVKIFRTGEFFYGNLIWLDQPLDANGKPKLDKENPDAVKKNRRLQGLLLLTGFTFNADDKIWENGQIYDPKNGKTYSCKMTLSANKNELDIRGFIGISVIGRSEVWKRVE
;
A
#
# COMPACT_ATOMS: atom_id res chain seq x y z
N MET A 1 -35.76 -52.02 29.02
CA MET A 1 -35.03 -51.52 27.82
C MET A 1 -34.76 -50.02 28.01
N LYS A 2 -33.50 -49.65 28.40
CA LYS A 2 -33.09 -48.26 28.60
C LYS A 2 -32.67 -47.67 27.25
N LYS A 3 -33.39 -46.64 26.77
CA LYS A 3 -33.00 -45.88 25.58
C LYS A 3 -31.94 -44.84 25.98
N ILE A 4 -30.71 -45.03 25.48
CA ILE A 4 -29.61 -44.07 25.60
C ILE A 4 -29.82 -43.02 24.49
N ILE A 5 -30.15 -41.78 24.86
CA ILE A 5 -30.16 -40.64 23.94
C ILE A 5 -28.76 -40.06 23.97
N VAL A 6 -28.00 -40.30 22.90
CA VAL A 6 -26.69 -39.64 22.66
C VAL A 6 -26.97 -38.26 22.10
N LEU A 7 -26.81 -37.24 22.94
CA LEU A 7 -26.91 -35.85 22.54
C LEU A 7 -25.57 -35.43 21.86
N PHE A 8 -25.55 -35.39 20.54
CA PHE A 8 -24.40 -34.95 19.75
C PHE A 8 -24.32 -33.42 19.82
N GLY A 9 -23.50 -32.92 20.73
CA GLY A 9 -23.24 -31.50 20.87
C GLY A 9 -22.46 -30.98 19.66
N PHE A 10 -23.15 -30.25 18.77
CA PHE A 10 -22.54 -29.57 17.63
C PHE A 10 -21.80 -28.33 18.16
N LEU A 11 -20.47 -28.47 18.35
CA LEU A 11 -19.61 -27.37 18.76
C LEU A 11 -19.39 -26.47 17.52
N CYS A 12 -20.22 -25.45 17.37
CA CYS A 12 -20.00 -24.39 16.38
C CYS A 12 -18.77 -23.60 16.75
N LEU A 13 -17.61 -23.92 16.15
CA LEU A 13 -16.47 -23.03 16.12
C LEU A 13 -16.84 -21.82 15.24
N SER A 14 -17.26 -20.73 15.85
CA SER A 14 -17.39 -19.42 15.19
C SER A 14 -15.99 -18.91 14.85
N LEU A 15 -15.58 -19.11 13.59
CA LEU A 15 -14.41 -18.44 13.03
C LEU A 15 -14.72 -16.94 12.98
N PHE A 16 -14.14 -16.17 13.90
CA PHE A 16 -14.17 -14.73 13.83
C PHE A 16 -13.34 -14.29 12.61
N VAL A 17 -13.98 -14.19 11.46
CA VAL A 17 -13.39 -13.50 10.31
C VAL A 17 -13.43 -12.01 10.64
N SER A 18 -12.30 -11.46 11.04
CA SER A 18 -12.17 -10.02 11.24
C SER A 18 -12.40 -9.31 9.90
N ALA A 19 -13.45 -8.52 9.81
CA ALA A 19 -13.72 -7.71 8.63
C ALA A 19 -12.56 -6.75 8.37
N GLN A 20 -12.22 -6.55 7.09
CA GLN A 20 -11.20 -5.59 6.69
C GLN A 20 -11.70 -4.16 7.00
N THR A 21 -10.87 -3.39 7.70
CA THR A 21 -11.14 -2.00 8.07
C THR A 21 -10.31 -1.04 7.22
N SER A 22 -10.69 0.24 7.22
CA SER A 22 -9.96 1.28 6.48
C SER A 22 -8.50 1.42 6.95
N ASP A 23 -8.22 1.19 8.23
CA ASP A 23 -6.88 1.36 8.81
C ASP A 23 -5.97 0.14 8.61
N ASP A 24 -6.47 -0.95 8.07
CA ASP A 24 -5.68 -2.16 7.82
C ASP A 24 -4.52 -1.93 6.83
N VAL A 25 -4.59 -0.91 5.99
CA VAL A 25 -3.51 -0.53 5.06
C VAL A 25 -2.37 0.22 5.74
N VAL A 26 -2.63 0.80 6.91
CA VAL A 26 -1.63 1.56 7.68
C VAL A 26 -0.49 0.65 8.11
N GLY A 27 0.76 1.09 7.92
CA GLY A 27 1.95 0.33 8.25
C GLY A 27 3.09 0.57 7.28
N VAL A 28 4.13 -0.26 7.36
CA VAL A 28 5.30 -0.17 6.50
C VAL A 28 5.31 -1.31 5.49
N TRP A 29 5.51 -0.94 4.25
CA TRP A 29 5.45 -1.83 3.10
C TRP A 29 6.75 -1.79 2.30
N ILE A 30 7.24 -2.94 1.86
CA ILE A 30 8.42 -3.04 0.99
C ILE A 30 7.98 -3.42 -0.43
N ASN A 31 8.58 -2.76 -1.42
CA ASN A 31 8.32 -3.05 -2.83
C ASN A 31 8.87 -4.44 -3.24
N PRO A 32 8.42 -5.03 -4.38
CA PRO A 32 8.81 -6.38 -4.79
C PRO A 32 10.32 -6.58 -4.97
N LYS A 33 11.04 -5.51 -5.32
CA LYS A 33 12.50 -5.54 -5.52
C LYS A 33 13.30 -5.41 -4.24
N GLY A 34 12.64 -5.14 -3.10
CA GLY A 34 13.30 -4.90 -1.83
C GLY A 34 14.12 -3.59 -1.77
N THR A 35 13.88 -2.66 -2.67
CA THR A 35 14.71 -1.45 -2.84
C THR A 35 14.17 -0.22 -2.14
N GLY A 36 12.93 -0.25 -1.67
CA GLY A 36 12.30 0.86 -0.97
C GLY A 36 11.21 0.43 -0.04
N LYS A 37 11.12 1.10 1.12
CA LYS A 37 10.02 0.94 2.09
C LYS A 37 9.18 2.20 2.13
N VAL A 38 7.87 2.01 2.08
CA VAL A 38 6.89 3.10 2.16
C VAL A 38 6.06 2.93 3.42
N LYS A 39 5.96 3.99 4.21
CA LYS A 39 5.07 4.05 5.36
C LYS A 39 3.75 4.65 4.93
N ILE A 40 2.68 3.85 4.98
CA ILE A 40 1.31 4.32 4.76
C ILE A 40 0.73 4.80 6.09
N PHE A 41 0.11 5.96 6.07
CA PHE A 41 -0.52 6.60 7.23
C PHE A 41 -1.82 7.28 6.83
N ARG A 42 -2.67 7.55 7.81
CA ARG A 42 -3.95 8.23 7.64
C ARG A 42 -3.91 9.65 8.17
N THR A 43 -4.55 10.56 7.44
CA THR A 43 -4.83 11.93 7.91
C THR A 43 -6.27 12.26 7.57
N GLY A 44 -7.12 12.36 8.59
CA GLY A 44 -8.56 12.51 8.40
C GLY A 44 -9.16 11.30 7.70
N GLU A 45 -9.80 11.51 6.55
CA GLU A 45 -10.38 10.43 5.72
C GLU A 45 -9.45 9.93 4.61
N PHE A 46 -8.26 10.54 4.49
CA PHE A 46 -7.33 10.25 3.41
C PHE A 46 -6.12 9.46 3.88
N PHE A 47 -5.61 8.60 2.98
CA PHE A 47 -4.39 7.83 3.19
C PHE A 47 -3.28 8.33 2.27
N TYR A 48 -2.06 8.33 2.82
CA TYR A 48 -0.84 8.82 2.20
C TYR A 48 0.29 7.83 2.43
N GLY A 49 1.36 7.92 1.64
CA GLY A 49 2.53 7.08 1.84
C GLY A 49 3.85 7.77 1.54
N ASN A 50 4.76 7.77 2.52
CA ASN A 50 6.10 8.32 2.40
C ASN A 50 7.13 7.24 2.15
N LEU A 51 8.07 7.49 1.25
CA LEU A 51 9.25 6.66 1.04
C LEU A 51 10.21 6.86 2.21
N ILE A 52 10.19 5.97 3.19
CA ILE A 52 10.96 6.12 4.44
C ILE A 52 12.36 5.51 4.39
N TRP A 53 12.61 4.60 3.46
CA TRP A 53 13.87 3.90 3.36
C TRP A 53 14.17 3.48 1.91
N LEU A 54 15.46 3.51 1.56
CA LEU A 54 16.03 2.98 0.31
C LEU A 54 17.19 2.06 0.66
N ASP A 55 17.36 0.95 -0.08
CA ASP A 55 18.53 0.06 0.04
C ASP A 55 19.83 0.76 -0.37
N GLN A 56 19.72 1.66 -1.36
CA GLN A 56 20.81 2.50 -1.84
C GLN A 56 20.40 3.96 -1.77
N PRO A 57 20.54 4.61 -0.60
CA PRO A 57 20.08 5.99 -0.42
C PRO A 57 21.01 7.04 -1.02
N LEU A 58 22.27 6.65 -1.35
CA LEU A 58 23.29 7.54 -1.90
C LEU A 58 23.52 7.27 -3.39
N ASP A 59 23.93 8.29 -4.11
CA ASP A 59 24.39 8.21 -5.49
C ASP A 59 25.87 7.75 -5.57
N ALA A 60 26.41 7.65 -6.79
CA ALA A 60 27.80 7.24 -7.04
C ALA A 60 28.85 8.17 -6.42
N ASN A 61 28.46 9.40 -6.06
CA ASN A 61 29.33 10.39 -5.43
C ASN A 61 29.18 10.44 -3.89
N GLY A 62 28.42 9.48 -3.31
CA GLY A 62 28.17 9.44 -1.86
C GLY A 62 27.17 10.49 -1.37
N LYS A 63 26.41 11.13 -2.26
CA LYS A 63 25.40 12.13 -1.93
C LYS A 63 24.01 11.52 -1.91
N PRO A 64 23.08 12.03 -1.08
CA PRO A 64 21.70 11.56 -1.09
C PRO A 64 21.07 11.60 -2.50
N LYS A 65 20.41 10.52 -2.90
CA LYS A 65 19.66 10.48 -4.16
C LYS A 65 18.55 11.52 -4.16
N LEU A 66 18.43 12.26 -5.26
CA LEU A 66 17.48 13.33 -5.46
C LEU A 66 16.40 12.93 -6.48
N ASP A 67 15.30 13.65 -6.45
CA ASP A 67 14.13 13.51 -7.34
C ASP A 67 14.39 14.15 -8.73
N LYS A 68 15.47 13.71 -9.38
CA LYS A 68 16.03 14.34 -10.60
C LYS A 68 15.08 14.35 -11.79
N GLU A 69 14.18 13.37 -11.88
CA GLU A 69 13.23 13.23 -12.98
C GLU A 69 11.95 14.07 -12.77
N ASN A 70 11.84 14.77 -11.63
CA ASN A 70 10.66 15.59 -11.36
C ASN A 70 10.49 16.67 -12.45
N PRO A 71 9.28 16.85 -13.03
CA PRO A 71 9.04 17.89 -14.04
C PRO A 71 9.19 19.31 -13.48
N ASP A 72 9.00 19.50 -12.17
CA ASP A 72 9.21 20.77 -11.49
C ASP A 72 10.70 20.93 -11.11
N ALA A 73 11.37 21.92 -11.70
CA ALA A 73 12.80 22.17 -11.49
C ALA A 73 13.17 22.41 -10.01
N VAL A 74 12.29 23.01 -9.22
CA VAL A 74 12.51 23.24 -7.79
C VAL A 74 12.52 21.91 -7.02
N LYS A 75 11.62 21.00 -7.40
CA LYS A 75 11.46 19.70 -6.76
C LYS A 75 12.55 18.71 -7.11
N LYS A 76 13.29 18.90 -8.20
CA LYS A 76 14.44 18.05 -8.57
C LYS A 76 15.52 17.95 -7.50
N ASN A 77 15.60 18.94 -6.61
CA ASN A 77 16.58 19.00 -5.52
C ASN A 77 16.10 18.33 -4.22
N ARG A 78 14.88 17.80 -4.19
CA ARG A 78 14.38 17.06 -3.01
C ARG A 78 15.05 15.71 -2.91
N ARG A 79 15.31 15.24 -1.69
CA ARG A 79 15.77 13.88 -1.44
C ARG A 79 14.66 12.90 -1.80
N LEU A 80 15.02 11.75 -2.39
CA LEU A 80 14.07 10.66 -2.62
C LEU A 80 13.54 10.09 -1.30
N GLN A 81 14.43 9.87 -0.33
CA GLN A 81 14.02 9.43 1.00
C GLN A 81 13.26 10.54 1.72
N GLY A 82 12.04 10.23 2.14
CA GLY A 82 11.09 11.18 2.72
C GLY A 82 10.03 11.67 1.74
N LEU A 83 10.13 11.36 0.43
CA LEU A 83 9.12 11.77 -0.55
C LEU A 83 7.75 11.16 -0.25
N LEU A 84 6.73 11.98 -0.41
CA LEU A 84 5.34 11.54 -0.47
C LEU A 84 5.08 10.91 -1.84
N LEU A 85 4.96 9.57 -1.87
CA LEU A 85 4.73 8.82 -3.11
C LEU A 85 3.25 8.53 -3.34
N LEU A 86 2.52 8.21 -2.28
CA LEU A 86 1.08 7.88 -2.32
C LEU A 86 0.29 9.04 -1.74
N THR A 87 -0.74 9.51 -2.46
CA THR A 87 -1.51 10.67 -2.04
C THR A 87 -3.01 10.50 -2.25
N GLY A 88 -3.80 10.92 -1.25
CA GLY A 88 -5.21 11.20 -1.37
C GLY A 88 -6.13 10.00 -1.56
N PHE A 89 -5.74 8.80 -1.11
CA PHE A 89 -6.62 7.63 -1.19
C PHE A 89 -7.77 7.74 -0.21
N THR A 90 -8.95 7.27 -0.64
CA THR A 90 -10.13 7.07 0.21
C THR A 90 -10.46 5.58 0.27
N PHE A 91 -11.02 5.12 1.39
CA PHE A 91 -11.43 3.73 1.53
C PHE A 91 -12.88 3.53 1.07
N ASN A 92 -13.06 2.62 0.12
CA ASN A 92 -14.38 2.12 -0.30
C ASN A 92 -14.69 0.86 0.50
N ALA A 93 -15.66 0.96 1.41
CA ALA A 93 -16.01 -0.14 2.31
C ALA A 93 -16.77 -1.29 1.61
N ASP A 94 -17.47 -1.01 0.52
CA ASP A 94 -18.24 -2.01 -0.24
C ASP A 94 -17.30 -2.91 -1.01
N ASP A 95 -16.34 -2.33 -1.72
CA ASP A 95 -15.35 -3.05 -2.52
C ASP A 95 -14.09 -3.43 -1.73
N LYS A 96 -13.92 -2.88 -0.52
CA LYS A 96 -12.74 -3.06 0.35
C LYS A 96 -11.41 -2.69 -0.33
N ILE A 97 -11.42 -1.57 -1.03
CA ILE A 97 -10.25 -1.02 -1.72
C ILE A 97 -9.97 0.41 -1.27
N TRP A 98 -8.71 0.84 -1.40
CA TRP A 98 -8.34 2.25 -1.32
C TRP A 98 -8.20 2.79 -2.73
N GLU A 99 -9.00 3.78 -3.06
CA GLU A 99 -9.15 4.33 -4.41
C GLU A 99 -9.06 5.86 -4.44
N ASN A 100 -9.23 6.45 -5.62
CA ASN A 100 -9.17 7.89 -5.88
C ASN A 100 -7.81 8.54 -5.56
N GLY A 101 -6.81 7.73 -5.26
CA GLY A 101 -5.46 8.20 -4.96
C GLY A 101 -4.55 8.28 -6.18
N GLN A 102 -3.35 8.77 -5.92
CA GLN A 102 -2.29 8.89 -6.90
C GLN A 102 -0.99 8.28 -6.39
N ILE A 103 -0.16 7.78 -7.32
CA ILE A 103 1.20 7.35 -7.05
C ILE A 103 2.18 8.13 -7.91
N TYR A 104 3.20 8.72 -7.29
CA TYR A 104 4.32 9.36 -7.97
C TYR A 104 5.47 8.36 -8.16
N ASP A 105 5.97 8.26 -9.40
CA ASP A 105 7.13 7.44 -9.73
C ASP A 105 8.37 8.32 -9.95
N PRO A 106 9.31 8.37 -8.99
CA PRO A 106 10.50 9.20 -9.10
C PRO A 106 11.49 8.73 -10.17
N LYS A 107 11.32 7.53 -10.75
CA LYS A 107 12.18 7.02 -11.83
C LYS A 107 11.91 7.69 -13.17
N ASN A 108 10.69 8.19 -13.37
CA ASN A 108 10.27 8.85 -14.61
C ASN A 108 9.61 10.21 -14.40
N GLY A 109 9.45 10.64 -13.13
CA GLY A 109 8.85 11.91 -12.76
C GLY A 109 7.35 12.02 -13.02
N LYS A 110 6.65 10.90 -13.24
CA LYS A 110 5.23 10.88 -13.56
C LYS A 110 4.37 10.52 -12.36
N THR A 111 3.17 11.06 -12.35
CA THR A 111 2.12 10.73 -11.38
C THR A 111 1.01 9.97 -12.09
N TYR A 112 0.58 8.87 -11.51
CA TYR A 112 -0.46 8.00 -12.03
C TYR A 112 -1.66 7.97 -11.09
N SER A 113 -2.87 7.80 -11.62
CA SER A 113 -4.01 7.37 -10.81
C SER A 113 -3.70 6.02 -10.20
N CYS A 114 -4.14 5.79 -8.96
CA CYS A 114 -3.77 4.59 -8.24
C CYS A 114 -4.92 4.06 -7.38
N LYS A 115 -4.97 2.74 -7.26
CA LYS A 115 -5.79 2.04 -6.28
C LYS A 115 -4.97 0.95 -5.58
N MET A 116 -5.38 0.60 -4.38
CA MET A 116 -4.74 -0.42 -3.56
C MET A 116 -5.75 -1.45 -3.10
N THR A 117 -5.34 -2.73 -3.10
CA THR A 117 -6.16 -3.85 -2.61
C THR A 117 -5.32 -4.67 -1.64
N LEU A 118 -5.84 -4.89 -0.45
CA LEU A 118 -5.18 -5.64 0.61
C LEU A 118 -5.58 -7.11 0.54
N SER A 119 -4.60 -8.02 0.67
CA SER A 119 -4.86 -9.46 0.77
C SER A 119 -5.66 -9.82 2.03
N ALA A 120 -6.33 -10.98 2.02
CA ALA A 120 -7.14 -11.45 3.16
C ALA A 120 -6.31 -11.60 4.44
N ASN A 121 -5.04 -12.02 4.33
CA ASN A 121 -4.10 -12.14 5.45
C ASN A 121 -3.45 -10.81 5.87
N LYS A 122 -3.78 -9.70 5.19
CA LYS A 122 -3.29 -8.35 5.43
C LYS A 122 -1.76 -8.15 5.29
N ASN A 123 -1.07 -9.10 4.65
CA ASN A 123 0.39 -9.08 4.51
C ASN A 123 0.88 -8.69 3.11
N GLU A 124 -0.03 -8.63 2.14
CA GLU A 124 0.28 -8.22 0.77
C GLU A 124 -0.67 -7.11 0.33
N LEU A 125 -0.11 -6.10 -0.34
CA LEU A 125 -0.82 -4.94 -0.84
C LEU A 125 -0.58 -4.82 -2.35
N ASP A 126 -1.61 -5.07 -3.14
CA ASP A 126 -1.59 -4.81 -4.59
C ASP A 126 -1.72 -3.31 -4.82
N ILE A 127 -0.71 -2.73 -5.44
CA ILE A 127 -0.65 -1.30 -5.83
C ILE A 127 -0.81 -1.24 -7.34
N ARG A 128 -1.92 -0.71 -7.82
CA ARG A 128 -2.20 -0.58 -9.25
C ARG A 128 -2.21 0.87 -9.68
N GLY A 129 -1.15 1.27 -10.40
CA GLY A 129 -1.07 2.55 -11.08
C GLY A 129 -1.61 2.47 -12.51
N PHE A 130 -2.35 3.49 -12.97
CA PHE A 130 -2.96 3.51 -14.29
C PHE A 130 -3.14 4.94 -14.84
N ILE A 131 -3.36 5.03 -16.16
CA ILE A 131 -3.68 6.28 -16.85
C ILE A 131 -5.08 6.13 -17.44
N GLY A 132 -5.99 7.08 -17.12
CA GLY A 132 -7.38 7.05 -17.57
C GLY A 132 -8.20 5.99 -16.84
N ILE A 133 -8.33 4.80 -17.43
CA ILE A 133 -9.09 3.68 -16.85
C ILE A 133 -8.17 2.62 -16.23
N SER A 134 -8.61 1.97 -15.17
CA SER A 134 -7.79 1.00 -14.41
C SER A 134 -7.41 -0.28 -15.18
N VAL A 135 -8.02 -0.54 -16.32
CA VAL A 135 -7.66 -1.66 -17.20
C VAL A 135 -6.28 -1.46 -17.83
N ILE A 136 -5.92 -0.18 -18.15
CA ILE A 136 -4.62 0.18 -18.70
C ILE A 136 -3.71 0.64 -17.56
N GLY A 137 -2.95 -0.28 -16.99
CA GLY A 137 -2.10 0.04 -15.85
C GLY A 137 -1.12 -1.07 -15.52
N ARG A 138 -0.34 -0.83 -14.46
CA ARG A 138 0.64 -1.76 -13.93
C ARG A 138 0.39 -2.00 -12.45
N SER A 139 0.44 -3.25 -12.03
CA SER A 139 0.36 -3.66 -10.63
C SER A 139 1.71 -4.10 -10.10
N GLU A 140 1.93 -3.81 -8.82
CA GLU A 140 3.01 -4.36 -8.00
C GLU A 140 2.42 -4.85 -6.68
N VAL A 141 2.92 -5.99 -6.19
CA VAL A 141 2.53 -6.51 -4.87
C VAL A 141 3.61 -6.16 -3.86
N TRP A 142 3.25 -5.30 -2.92
CA TRP A 142 4.12 -4.91 -1.81
C TRP A 142 3.86 -5.82 -0.60
N LYS A 143 4.90 -6.11 0.17
CA LYS A 143 4.80 -6.93 1.38
C LYS A 143 4.87 -6.08 2.63
N ARG A 144 4.06 -6.43 3.62
CA ARG A 144 4.10 -5.78 4.93
C ARG A 144 5.39 -6.15 5.66
N VAL A 145 6.02 -5.14 6.28
CA VAL A 145 7.21 -5.33 7.13
C VAL A 145 6.97 -4.86 8.57
N GLU A 146 5.99 -3.96 8.77
CA GLU A 146 5.50 -3.50 10.08
C GLU A 146 4.03 -3.10 9.98
#